data_8d8bea7e035daf190d60ee539dcdc9b6
#
_entry.id   8d8bea7e035daf190d60ee539dcdc9b6
#
_cell.length_a   1.000
_cell.length_b   1.000
_cell.length_c   1.000
_cell.angle_alpha   90.00
_cell.angle_beta   90.00
_cell.angle_gamma   90.00
#
_symmetry.space_group_name_H-M   'P 1'
#
loop_
_entity.id
_entity.type
_entity.pdbx_description
1 polymer ?
#
loop_
_entity_poly.entity_id
_entity_poly.type
_entity_poly.pdbx_seq_one_letter_code
_entity_poly.pdbx_strand_id
1 'polypeptide(L)'
;MEQILTVLAGQPNCGKSTIFNMLTGARQYVANYPGVTVEKKAGSFVCGDTRVELVDLPGTYSLASWSPEEMAARQFIVEEDPAQIVAVLDASTLEKSLYLCLQLLEMRRPTLAVLNMMDVAAKRGIRVDADALSQALGIP
;
A
#
# COMPACT_ATOMS: atom_id res chain seq x y z
N MET A 1 5.75 20.98 -13.20
CA MET A 1 5.94 19.63 -12.61
C MET A 1 4.59 19.05 -12.21
N GLU A 2 4.27 17.91 -12.73
CA GLU A 2 3.05 17.21 -12.37
C GLU A 2 3.14 16.69 -10.93
N GLN A 3 2.03 16.72 -10.22
CA GLN A 3 1.95 16.22 -8.85
C GLN A 3 0.82 15.19 -8.75
N ILE A 4 1.13 14.00 -8.22
CA ILE A 4 0.14 12.95 -8.04
C ILE A 4 0.12 12.47 -6.59
N LEU A 5 -1.04 12.00 -6.15
CA LEU A 5 -1.22 11.37 -4.86
C LEU A 5 -1.17 9.87 -5.03
N THR A 6 -0.30 9.21 -4.28
CA THR A 6 -0.15 7.77 -4.25
C THR A 6 -0.27 7.29 -2.81
N VAL A 7 -0.91 6.16 -2.60
CA VAL A 7 -1.01 5.55 -1.28
C VAL A 7 -0.32 4.19 -1.25
N LEU A 8 0.31 3.89 -0.12
CA LEU A 8 0.81 2.55 0.19
C LEU A 8 -0.20 1.85 1.07
N ALA A 9 -0.62 0.67 0.65
CA ALA A 9 -1.55 -0.16 1.40
C ALA A 9 -0.94 -1.55 1.61
N GLY A 10 -1.22 -2.16 2.74
CA GLY A 10 -0.72 -3.49 3.06
C GLY A 10 -1.04 -3.89 4.48
N GLN A 11 -0.90 -5.18 4.77
CA GLN A 11 -1.11 -5.68 6.12
C GLN A 11 0.03 -5.23 7.05
N PRO A 12 -0.20 -5.24 8.37
CA PRO A 12 0.87 -4.94 9.32
C PRO A 12 2.07 -5.85 9.10
N ASN A 13 3.27 -5.29 9.23
CA ASN A 13 4.54 -6.02 9.14
C ASN A 13 4.85 -6.63 7.76
N CYS A 14 4.27 -6.10 6.69
CA CYS A 14 4.60 -6.55 5.33
C CYS A 14 5.81 -5.82 4.71
N GLY A 15 6.46 -4.95 5.48
CA GLY A 15 7.59 -4.16 5.00
C GLY A 15 7.20 -2.82 4.39
N LYS A 16 5.97 -2.41 4.57
CA LYS A 16 5.43 -1.17 4.00
C LYS A 16 6.19 0.07 4.49
N SER A 17 6.51 0.14 5.79
CA SER A 17 7.27 1.26 6.38
C SER A 17 8.67 1.37 5.78
N THR A 18 9.33 0.26 5.53
CA THR A 18 10.65 0.25 4.91
C THR A 18 10.59 0.82 3.50
N ILE A 19 9.60 0.44 2.72
CA ILE A 19 9.40 0.97 1.37
C ILE A 19 9.12 2.46 1.42
N PHE A 20 8.25 2.90 2.33
CA PHE A 20 7.93 4.31 2.53
C PHE A 20 9.19 5.13 2.84
N ASN A 21 10.01 4.64 3.77
CA ASN A 21 11.23 5.34 4.16
C ASN A 21 12.26 5.39 3.04
N MET A 22 12.38 4.34 2.26
CA MET A 22 13.29 4.30 1.11
C MET A 22 12.90 5.33 0.05
N LEU A 23 11.62 5.51 -0.19
CA LEU A 23 11.13 6.42 -1.23
C LEU A 23 11.17 7.89 -0.79
N THR A 24 10.78 8.17 0.46
CA THR A 24 10.61 9.56 0.92
C THR A 24 11.85 10.13 1.61
N GLY A 25 12.69 9.29 2.21
CA GLY A 25 13.87 9.73 2.93
C GLY A 25 13.51 10.69 4.06
N ALA A 26 14.14 11.88 4.07
CA ALA A 26 13.88 12.90 5.08
C ALA A 26 12.65 13.77 4.82
N ARG A 27 11.97 13.56 3.69
CA ARG A 27 10.80 14.35 3.27
C ARG A 27 9.51 13.73 3.78
N GLN A 28 9.42 13.57 5.11
CA GLN A 28 8.28 12.95 5.78
C GLN A 28 7.67 13.88 6.81
N TYR A 29 6.37 13.73 7.03
CA TYR A 29 5.70 14.36 8.15
C TYR A 29 4.63 13.41 8.71
N VAL A 30 4.28 13.63 9.98
CA VAL A 30 3.34 12.79 10.73
C VAL A 30 2.19 13.66 11.20
N ALA A 31 0.97 13.18 11.01
CA ALA A 31 -0.25 13.81 11.49
C ALA A 31 -1.24 12.71 11.88
N ASN A 32 -2.46 13.07 12.21
CA ASN A 32 -3.53 12.10 12.39
C ASN A 32 -4.50 12.16 11.21
N TYR A 33 -5.14 11.04 10.91
CA TYR A 33 -6.25 11.04 9.97
C TYR A 33 -7.42 11.85 10.58
N PRO A 34 -8.22 12.54 9.74
CA PRO A 34 -9.29 13.38 10.24
C PRO A 34 -10.26 12.64 11.15
N GLY A 35 -10.52 13.22 12.33
CA GLY A 35 -11.53 12.71 13.26
C GLY A 35 -11.17 11.46 14.05
N VAL A 36 -9.94 10.96 13.93
CA VAL A 36 -9.51 9.74 14.61
C VAL A 36 -8.09 9.92 15.17
N THR A 37 -7.68 9.02 16.08
CA THR A 37 -6.34 9.03 16.67
C THR A 37 -5.37 8.13 15.91
N VAL A 38 -5.66 7.83 14.67
CA VAL A 38 -4.80 6.99 13.81
C VAL A 38 -3.75 7.86 13.15
N GLU A 39 -2.49 7.46 13.31
CA GLU A 39 -1.34 8.17 12.76
C GLU A 39 -1.30 8.10 11.25
N LYS A 40 -1.06 9.26 10.63
CA LYS A 40 -0.89 9.39 9.19
C LYS A 40 0.55 9.78 8.91
N LYS A 41 1.26 8.94 8.19
CA LYS A 41 2.59 9.26 7.67
C LYS A 41 2.47 9.63 6.21
N ALA A 42 3.04 10.76 5.86
CA ALA A 42 3.06 11.23 4.48
C ALA A 42 4.45 11.77 4.14
N GLY A 43 4.77 11.73 2.88
CA GLY A 43 6.04 12.24 2.39
C GLY A 43 5.96 12.49 0.90
N SER A 44 7.08 12.86 0.31
CA SER A 44 7.13 13.12 -1.12
C SER A 44 8.45 12.67 -1.71
N PHE A 45 8.44 12.40 -3.00
CA PHE A 45 9.63 12.16 -3.79
C PHE A 45 9.38 12.57 -5.23
N VAL A 46 10.45 12.71 -6.00
CA VAL A 46 10.38 13.10 -7.41
C VAL A 46 10.79 11.92 -8.27
N CYS A 47 9.97 11.60 -9.25
CA CYS A 47 10.24 10.58 -10.24
C CYS A 47 10.14 11.21 -11.62
N GLY A 48 11.27 11.43 -12.30
CA GLY A 48 11.30 12.17 -13.55
C GLY A 48 10.79 13.60 -13.35
N ASP A 49 9.75 13.97 -14.09
CA ASP A 49 9.10 15.28 -13.97
C ASP A 49 7.85 15.27 -13.09
N THR A 50 7.64 14.20 -12.33
CA THR A 50 6.46 14.03 -11.49
C THR A 50 6.85 14.07 -10.02
N ARG A 51 6.17 14.90 -9.25
CA ARG A 51 6.27 14.89 -7.80
C ARG A 51 5.19 13.97 -7.24
N VAL A 52 5.60 12.98 -6.46
CA VAL A 52 4.69 12.02 -5.86
C VAL A 52 4.51 12.36 -4.38
N GLU A 53 3.27 12.64 -4.01
CA GLU A 53 2.87 12.71 -2.61
C GLU A 53 2.51 11.28 -2.19
N LEU A 54 3.24 10.75 -1.24
CA LEU A 54 3.08 9.36 -0.80
C LEU A 54 2.48 9.34 0.60
N VAL A 55 1.35 8.68 0.74
CA VAL A 55 0.69 8.49 2.05
C VAL A 55 0.76 7.03 2.42
N ASP A 56 1.29 6.75 3.61
CA ASP A 56 1.34 5.42 4.18
C ASP A 56 0.02 5.15 4.90
N LEU A 57 -0.85 4.33 4.29
CA LEU A 57 -2.10 3.94 4.93
C LEU A 57 -1.82 3.07 6.16
N PRO A 58 -2.69 3.08 7.18
CA PRO A 58 -2.53 2.18 8.32
C PRO A 58 -2.44 0.72 7.84
N GLY A 59 -1.58 -0.07 8.49
CA GLY A 59 -1.50 -1.49 8.19
C GLY A 59 -2.80 -2.18 8.56
N THR A 60 -3.46 -2.82 7.59
CA THR A 60 -4.73 -3.48 7.80
C THR A 60 -4.78 -4.80 7.05
N TYR A 61 -5.61 -5.72 7.54
CA TYR A 61 -5.84 -7.01 6.87
C TYR A 61 -7.03 -6.95 5.92
N SER A 62 -7.88 -5.95 6.07
CA SER A 62 -9.06 -5.77 5.23
C SER A 62 -9.52 -4.31 5.24
N LEU A 63 -10.52 -3.99 4.45
CA LEU A 63 -11.17 -2.68 4.42
C LEU A 63 -12.62 -2.77 4.91
N ALA A 64 -12.89 -3.71 5.79
CA ALA A 64 -14.26 -3.99 6.26
C ALA A 64 -14.80 -2.97 7.27
N SER A 65 -14.00 -2.00 7.70
CA SER A 65 -14.39 -0.94 8.65
C SER A 65 -14.69 -1.43 10.07
N TRP A 66 -14.01 -2.49 10.48
CA TRP A 66 -14.14 -3.04 11.83
C TRP A 66 -13.29 -2.31 12.86
N SER A 67 -12.25 -1.62 12.45
CA SER A 67 -11.31 -0.89 13.31
C SER A 67 -11.16 0.54 12.84
N PRO A 68 -10.66 1.45 13.72
CA PRO A 68 -10.33 2.82 13.30
C PRO A 68 -9.33 2.86 12.15
N GLU A 69 -8.36 1.95 12.13
CA GLU A 69 -7.34 1.85 11.09
C GLU A 69 -7.96 1.47 9.74
N GLU A 70 -8.86 0.49 9.73
CA GLU A 70 -9.53 0.07 8.50
C GLU A 70 -10.44 1.17 7.96
N MET A 71 -11.16 1.84 8.84
CA MET A 71 -12.01 2.98 8.48
C MET A 71 -11.17 4.11 7.89
N ALA A 72 -10.05 4.45 8.54
CA ALA A 72 -9.18 5.53 8.07
C ALA A 72 -8.62 5.24 6.69
N ALA A 73 -8.15 4.01 6.45
CA ALA A 73 -7.60 3.61 5.17
C ALA A 73 -8.67 3.69 4.06
N ARG A 74 -9.82 3.11 4.29
CA ARG A 74 -10.90 3.11 3.31
C ARG A 74 -11.40 4.51 3.00
N GLN A 75 -11.64 5.29 4.04
CA GLN A 75 -12.17 6.65 3.90
C GLN A 75 -11.20 7.55 3.16
N PHE A 76 -9.90 7.41 3.42
CA PHE A 76 -8.88 8.18 2.72
C PHE A 76 -8.90 7.89 1.21
N ILE A 77 -8.99 6.63 0.82
CA ILE A 77 -9.04 6.25 -0.60
C ILE A 77 -10.29 6.83 -1.26
N VAL A 78 -11.43 6.74 -0.60
CA VAL A 78 -12.70 7.22 -1.16
C VAL A 78 -12.70 8.75 -1.31
N GLU A 79 -12.28 9.46 -0.27
CA GLU A 79 -12.37 10.92 -0.23
C GLU A 79 -11.28 11.62 -1.02
N GLU A 80 -10.04 11.12 -0.94
CA GLU A 80 -8.89 11.76 -1.57
C GLU A 80 -8.66 11.31 -3.01
N ASP A 81 -9.29 10.23 -3.43
CA ASP A 81 -9.23 9.72 -4.80
C ASP A 81 -7.80 9.65 -5.34
N PRO A 82 -6.92 8.83 -4.75
CA PRO A 82 -5.53 8.79 -5.17
C PRO A 82 -5.37 8.35 -6.62
N ALA A 83 -4.37 8.91 -7.29
CA ALA A 83 -4.05 8.56 -8.67
C ALA A 83 -3.51 7.13 -8.80
N GLN A 84 -2.91 6.61 -7.72
CA GLN A 84 -2.27 5.31 -7.72
C GLN A 84 -2.35 4.68 -6.34
N ILE A 85 -2.68 3.40 -6.29
CA ILE A 85 -2.56 2.59 -5.07
C ILE A 85 -1.40 1.62 -5.29
N VAL A 86 -0.50 1.56 -4.32
CA VAL A 86 0.57 0.55 -4.29
C VAL A 86 0.24 -0.44 -3.19
N ALA A 87 -0.13 -1.65 -3.58
CA ALA A 87 -0.45 -2.72 -2.66
C ALA A 87 0.82 -3.52 -2.35
N VAL A 88 1.28 -3.48 -1.11
CA VAL A 88 2.46 -4.22 -0.67
C VAL A 88 2.00 -5.60 -0.19
N LEU A 89 2.45 -6.63 -0.88
CA LEU A 89 2.08 -8.02 -0.62
C LEU A 89 3.25 -8.73 0.07
N ASP A 90 2.95 -9.47 1.11
CA ASP A 90 3.93 -10.32 1.78
C ASP A 90 3.95 -11.68 1.09
N ALA A 91 5.01 -11.96 0.34
CA ALA A 91 5.15 -13.22 -0.40
C ALA A 91 5.17 -14.44 0.52
N SER A 92 5.60 -14.30 1.77
CA SER A 92 5.65 -15.40 2.73
C SER A 92 4.28 -15.74 3.32
N THR A 93 3.31 -14.83 3.20
CA THR A 93 1.92 -15.02 3.64
C THR A 93 0.97 -14.46 2.60
N LEU A 94 1.18 -14.85 1.36
CA LEU A 94 0.51 -14.24 0.20
C LEU A 94 -1.02 -14.31 0.27
N GLU A 95 -1.55 -15.41 0.77
CA GLU A 95 -3.00 -15.62 0.89
C GLU A 95 -3.68 -14.51 1.70
N LYS A 96 -3.07 -14.12 2.83
CA LYS A 96 -3.56 -13.03 3.66
C LYS A 96 -3.45 -11.68 2.95
N SER A 97 -2.33 -11.45 2.27
CA SER A 97 -2.11 -10.21 1.54
C SER A 97 -3.07 -10.05 0.36
N LEU A 98 -3.42 -11.15 -0.30
CA LEU A 98 -4.34 -11.12 -1.43
C LEU A 98 -5.76 -10.71 -1.03
N TYR A 99 -6.18 -11.02 0.18
CA TYR A 99 -7.51 -10.63 0.65
C TYR A 99 -7.68 -9.11 0.62
N LEU A 100 -6.73 -8.39 1.20
CA LEU A 100 -6.73 -6.92 1.16
C LEU A 100 -6.57 -6.41 -0.27
N CYS A 101 -5.68 -7.01 -1.05
CA CYS A 101 -5.43 -6.60 -2.43
C CYS A 101 -6.71 -6.66 -3.28
N LEU A 102 -7.49 -7.72 -3.14
CA LEU A 102 -8.76 -7.85 -3.87
C LEU A 102 -9.75 -6.78 -3.45
N GLN A 103 -9.80 -6.42 -2.17
CA GLN A 103 -10.66 -5.33 -1.70
C GLN A 103 -10.21 -3.98 -2.28
N LEU A 104 -8.90 -3.75 -2.38
CA LEU A 104 -8.37 -2.54 -3.00
C LEU A 104 -8.75 -2.46 -4.49
N LEU A 105 -8.69 -3.58 -5.19
CA LEU A 105 -9.08 -3.63 -6.61
C LEU A 105 -10.56 -3.30 -6.81
N GLU A 106 -11.41 -3.67 -5.86
CA GLU A 106 -12.84 -3.36 -5.91
C GLU A 106 -13.11 -1.86 -5.84
N MET A 107 -12.18 -1.07 -5.34
CA MET A 107 -12.32 0.37 -5.28
C MET A 107 -12.08 1.07 -6.62
N ARG A 108 -11.65 0.31 -7.63
CA ARG A 108 -11.50 0.78 -9.02
C ARG A 108 -10.57 1.98 -9.18
N ARG A 109 -9.48 2.00 -8.42
CA ARG A 109 -8.39 2.96 -8.61
C ARG A 109 -7.22 2.25 -9.27
N PRO A 110 -6.38 2.96 -10.06
CA PRO A 110 -5.17 2.36 -10.58
C PRO A 110 -4.34 1.75 -9.46
N THR A 111 -4.00 0.48 -9.58
CA THR A 111 -3.30 -0.28 -8.54
C THR A 111 -2.12 -1.02 -9.14
N LEU A 112 -0.99 -0.97 -8.45
CA LEU A 112 0.12 -1.87 -8.73
C LEU A 112 0.47 -2.64 -7.46
N ALA A 113 1.00 -3.83 -7.60
CA ALA A 113 1.40 -4.67 -6.48
C ALA A 113 2.91 -4.73 -6.38
N VAL A 114 3.41 -4.70 -5.15
CA VAL A 114 4.82 -4.93 -4.84
C VAL A 114 4.91 -6.20 -4.02
N LEU A 115 5.63 -7.20 -4.56
CA LEU A 115 5.91 -8.42 -3.83
C LEU A 115 7.12 -8.19 -2.93
N ASN A 116 6.90 -8.21 -1.63
CA ASN A 116 7.96 -8.07 -0.63
C ASN A 116 8.14 -9.39 0.12
N MET A 117 9.15 -9.46 0.97
CA MET A 117 9.47 -10.64 1.77
C MET A 117 9.76 -11.88 0.91
N MET A 118 10.29 -11.70 -0.29
CA MET A 118 10.63 -12.81 -1.18
C MET A 118 11.72 -13.70 -0.62
N ASP A 119 12.66 -13.16 0.14
CA ASP A 119 13.70 -13.89 0.84
C ASP A 119 13.11 -14.79 1.93
N VAL A 120 12.15 -14.28 2.70
CA VAL A 120 11.45 -15.06 3.74
C VAL A 120 10.64 -16.17 3.10
N ALA A 121 9.95 -15.89 2.01
CA ALA A 121 9.20 -16.90 1.26
C ALA A 121 10.11 -18.04 0.77
N ALA A 122 11.26 -17.68 0.20
CA ALA A 122 12.22 -18.66 -0.28
C ALA A 122 12.73 -19.58 0.85
N LYS A 123 13.01 -19.01 2.02
CA LYS A 123 13.44 -19.79 3.20
C LYS A 123 12.35 -20.76 3.68
N ARG A 124 11.10 -20.43 3.45
CA ARG A 124 9.95 -21.30 3.80
C ARG A 124 9.58 -22.29 2.68
N GLY A 125 10.35 -22.31 1.60
CA GLY A 125 10.06 -23.17 0.46
C GLY A 125 8.88 -22.71 -0.40
N ILE A 126 8.49 -21.44 -0.30
CA ILE A 126 7.38 -20.86 -1.04
C ILE A 126 7.92 -20.22 -2.30
N ARG A 127 7.34 -20.56 -3.45
CA ARG A 127 7.62 -19.91 -4.73
C ARG A 127 6.43 -19.08 -5.15
N VAL A 128 6.70 -17.84 -5.54
CA VAL A 128 5.66 -16.95 -6.07
C VAL A 128 6.04 -16.61 -7.51
N ASP A 129 5.13 -16.95 -8.43
CA ASP A 129 5.27 -16.60 -9.84
C ASP A 129 4.65 -15.21 -10.04
N ALA A 130 5.50 -14.18 -10.10
CA ALA A 130 5.06 -12.80 -10.20
C ALA A 130 4.28 -12.54 -11.49
N ASP A 131 4.69 -13.13 -12.60
CA ASP A 131 4.01 -12.93 -13.89
C ASP A 131 2.61 -13.56 -13.88
N ALA A 132 2.49 -14.78 -13.34
CA ALA A 132 1.21 -15.45 -13.23
C ALA A 132 0.27 -14.69 -12.29
N LEU A 133 0.80 -14.16 -11.18
CA LEU A 133 0.04 -13.37 -10.24
C LEU A 133 -0.45 -12.06 -10.87
N SER A 134 0.42 -11.37 -11.61
CA SER A 134 0.06 -10.16 -12.32
C SER A 134 -1.07 -10.41 -13.32
N GLN A 135 -1.00 -11.49 -14.07
CA GLN A 135 -2.05 -11.86 -15.02
C GLN A 135 -3.37 -12.19 -14.32
N ALA A 136 -3.29 -12.93 -13.23
CA ALA A 136 -4.48 -13.32 -12.47
C ALA A 136 -5.19 -12.11 -11.85
N LEU A 137 -4.43 -11.13 -11.34
CA LEU A 137 -4.99 -9.92 -10.74
C LEU A 137 -5.34 -8.85 -11.76
N GLY A 138 -4.77 -8.92 -12.97
CA GLY A 138 -4.97 -7.91 -14.00
C GLY A 138 -4.25 -6.59 -13.73
N ILE A 139 -3.17 -6.61 -12.94
CA ILE A 139 -2.39 -5.43 -12.57
C ILE A 139 -0.88 -5.74 -12.64
N PRO A 140 -0.04 -4.68 -12.77
CA PRO A 140 1.42 -4.84 -12.67
C PRO A 140 1.88 -5.42 -11.34
#